data_890634b0622dea1c4d4b673d24fc3694
#
_entry.id   890634b0622dea1c4d4b673d24fc3694
#
_cell.length_a   1.000
_cell.length_b   1.000
_cell.length_c   1.000
_cell.angle_alpha   90.00
_cell.angle_beta   90.00
_cell.angle_gamma   90.00
#
_symmetry.space_group_name_H-M   'P 1'
#
loop_
_entity.id
_entity.type
_entity.pdbx_description
1 polymer ?
#
loop_
_entity_poly.entity_id
_entity_poly.type
_entity_poly.pdbx_seq_one_letter_code
_entity_poly.pdbx_strand_id
1 'polypeptide(L)'
;MNLNLLKMSALAMVAITAFSSCKEEVIVTPPAVVPTSNVVELMGVLKTQTLDATKKYLIKGVVTIPDSAIVTIPAGTVLTGQKATKGTLLVKPGGKLVAEGTAAKPIVFTSNQAIGEREQGDWGGIVMLGKANVNQNNPAIEGISPAANYGTFNSTANNNDNSGILKYVRIEYAGIALTPNNETNALTMGAIGNGTTIDYVQVTYGG
;
A
#
# COMPACT_ATOMS: atom_id res chain seq x y z
N MET A 1 -94.73 9.05 47.95
CA MET A 1 -94.75 8.17 46.78
C MET A 1 -93.36 7.75 46.54
N ASN A 2 -93.07 6.50 46.63
CA ASN A 2 -91.81 5.91 46.98
C ASN A 2 -90.85 5.79 45.81
N LEU A 3 -89.62 6.18 46.05
CA LEU A 3 -88.52 6.02 45.16
C LEU A 3 -87.57 4.97 45.74
N ASN A 4 -87.44 3.82 45.13
CA ASN A 4 -86.54 2.77 45.54
C ASN A 4 -85.20 2.94 44.83
N LEU A 5 -84.18 3.08 45.66
CA LEU A 5 -82.81 3.18 45.28
C LEU A 5 -82.19 1.79 45.04
N LEU A 6 -81.85 1.45 43.87
CA LEU A 6 -81.13 0.21 43.58
C LEU A 6 -79.62 0.52 43.55
N LYS A 7 -78.87 -0.04 44.49
CA LYS A 7 -77.41 0.03 44.52
C LYS A 7 -76.83 -1.03 43.59
N MET A 8 -76.17 -0.64 42.58
CA MET A 8 -75.34 -1.54 41.79
C MET A 8 -73.88 -1.31 42.18
N SER A 9 -73.31 -2.35 42.80
CA SER A 9 -71.87 -2.41 43.08
C SER A 9 -71.06 -2.72 41.78
N ALA A 10 -70.28 -1.79 41.35
CA ALA A 10 -69.33 -2.04 40.26
C ALA A 10 -68.06 -2.70 40.81
N LEU A 11 -67.88 -3.95 40.47
CA LEU A 11 -66.64 -4.69 40.75
C LEU A 11 -65.55 -4.27 39.69
N ALA A 12 -64.60 -3.48 40.15
CA ALA A 12 -63.49 -3.10 39.31
C ALA A 12 -62.49 -4.26 39.20
N MET A 13 -62.42 -4.90 38.02
CA MET A 13 -61.45 -5.94 37.69
C MET A 13 -60.17 -5.24 37.23
N VAL A 14 -59.12 -5.22 38.07
CA VAL A 14 -57.80 -4.74 37.72
C VAL A 14 -57.10 -5.83 36.93
N ALA A 15 -57.02 -5.64 35.64
CA ALA A 15 -56.20 -6.49 34.76
C ALA A 15 -54.71 -6.07 34.91
N ILE A 16 -53.93 -6.88 35.63
CA ILE A 16 -52.48 -6.73 35.70
C ILE A 16 -51.90 -7.29 34.40
N THR A 17 -51.56 -6.43 33.44
CA THR A 17 -50.77 -6.82 32.27
C THR A 17 -49.29 -6.93 32.69
N ALA A 18 -48.85 -8.16 32.88
CA ALA A 18 -47.44 -8.46 33.03
C ALA A 18 -46.73 -8.19 31.70
N PHE A 19 -46.04 -7.06 31.61
CA PHE A 19 -45.05 -6.84 30.51
C PHE A 19 -43.87 -7.78 30.74
N SER A 20 -43.88 -8.92 30.06
CA SER A 20 -42.68 -9.74 29.91
C SER A 20 -41.70 -8.97 29.05
N SER A 21 -40.76 -8.26 29.69
CA SER A 21 -39.64 -7.66 29.02
C SER A 21 -38.71 -8.80 28.55
N CYS A 22 -38.87 -9.24 27.32
CA CYS A 22 -37.83 -10.00 26.66
C CYS A 22 -36.59 -9.10 26.59
N LYS A 23 -35.62 -9.32 27.47
CA LYS A 23 -34.25 -8.85 27.24
C LYS A 23 -33.74 -9.65 26.07
N GLU A 24 -33.69 -9.02 24.90
CA GLU A 24 -32.90 -9.51 23.79
C GLU A 24 -31.42 -9.52 24.25
N GLU A 25 -30.89 -10.71 24.56
CA GLU A 25 -29.46 -10.88 24.71
C GLU A 25 -28.86 -10.60 23.35
N VAL A 26 -28.30 -9.41 23.21
CA VAL A 26 -27.40 -9.10 22.06
C VAL A 26 -26.24 -10.05 22.20
N ILE A 27 -26.29 -11.16 21.49
CA ILE A 27 -25.12 -12.01 21.26
C ILE A 27 -24.12 -11.15 20.46
N VAL A 28 -23.24 -10.47 21.19
CA VAL A 28 -22.07 -9.83 20.58
C VAL A 28 -21.20 -10.98 20.10
N THR A 29 -21.46 -11.43 18.88
CA THR A 29 -20.48 -12.28 18.18
C THR A 29 -19.18 -11.48 18.11
N PRO A 30 -18.08 -12.00 18.70
CA PRO A 30 -16.79 -11.33 18.52
C PRO A 30 -16.57 -11.13 17.03
N PRO A 31 -16.03 -9.96 16.61
CA PRO A 31 -15.78 -9.71 15.20
C PRO A 31 -15.02 -10.92 14.65
N ALA A 32 -15.53 -11.47 13.56
CA ALA A 32 -14.89 -12.59 12.90
C ALA A 32 -13.41 -12.21 12.71
N VAL A 33 -12.52 -12.98 13.34
CA VAL A 33 -11.09 -12.83 13.13
C VAL A 33 -10.90 -13.10 11.64
N VAL A 34 -10.83 -12.03 10.85
CA VAL A 34 -10.47 -12.12 9.43
C VAL A 34 -9.11 -12.80 9.43
N PRO A 35 -8.96 -13.97 8.81
CA PRO A 35 -7.67 -14.63 8.82
C PRO A 35 -6.65 -13.69 8.21
N THR A 36 -5.69 -13.24 9.01
CA THR A 36 -4.55 -12.37 8.64
C THR A 36 -3.56 -13.07 7.72
N SER A 37 -3.95 -14.16 7.07
CA SER A 37 -3.06 -15.21 6.61
C SER A 37 -2.49 -15.06 5.21
N ASN A 38 -2.78 -14.01 4.44
CA ASN A 38 -2.29 -13.90 3.06
C ASN A 38 -1.45 -12.65 2.78
N VAL A 39 -1.04 -11.90 3.81
CA VAL A 39 -0.16 -10.74 3.64
C VAL A 39 1.27 -11.13 3.99
N VAL A 40 2.18 -10.99 3.04
CA VAL A 40 3.61 -11.19 3.22
C VAL A 40 4.29 -9.85 3.43
N GLU A 41 5.00 -9.69 4.55
CA GLU A 41 5.76 -8.47 4.79
C GLU A 41 7.08 -8.49 4.01
N LEU A 42 7.34 -7.41 3.28
CA LEU A 42 8.63 -7.14 2.64
C LEU A 42 9.37 -6.10 3.49
N MET A 43 10.57 -6.44 3.94
CA MET A 43 11.40 -5.60 4.80
C MET A 43 12.89 -5.72 4.46
N GLY A 44 13.63 -4.64 4.66
CA GLY A 44 15.09 -4.62 4.52
C GLY A 44 15.58 -4.95 3.12
N VAL A 45 16.57 -5.82 2.99
CA VAL A 45 17.23 -6.14 1.73
C VAL A 45 16.65 -7.43 1.13
N LEU A 46 16.09 -7.34 -0.07
CA LEU A 46 15.53 -8.48 -0.78
C LEU A 46 16.62 -9.25 -1.54
N LYS A 47 16.45 -10.56 -1.59
CA LYS A 47 17.22 -11.43 -2.48
C LYS A 47 16.49 -11.57 -3.81
N THR A 48 17.18 -12.10 -4.83
CA THR A 48 16.55 -12.51 -6.09
C THR A 48 15.41 -13.48 -5.81
N GLN A 49 14.20 -13.10 -6.27
CA GLN A 49 12.99 -13.88 -6.06
C GLN A 49 11.89 -13.49 -7.04
N THR A 50 10.93 -14.38 -7.20
CA THR A 50 9.64 -14.11 -7.85
C THR A 50 8.56 -14.12 -6.77
N LEU A 51 7.74 -13.06 -6.73
CA LEU A 51 6.61 -12.99 -5.82
C LEU A 51 5.48 -13.92 -6.29
N ASP A 52 4.57 -14.26 -5.40
CA ASP A 52 3.40 -15.09 -5.67
C ASP A 52 2.16 -14.21 -5.87
N ALA A 53 1.57 -14.20 -7.07
CA ALA A 53 0.41 -13.36 -7.39
C ALA A 53 -0.85 -13.69 -6.56
N THR A 54 -0.88 -14.83 -5.87
CA THR A 54 -2.00 -15.22 -4.98
C THR A 54 -1.92 -14.56 -3.61
N LYS A 55 -0.79 -13.92 -3.28
CA LYS A 55 -0.54 -13.24 -2.01
C LYS A 55 -0.63 -11.74 -2.16
N LYS A 56 -0.90 -11.05 -1.05
CA LYS A 56 -0.74 -9.60 -0.91
C LYS A 56 0.57 -9.31 -0.21
N TYR A 57 1.19 -8.20 -0.55
CA TYR A 57 2.48 -7.80 0.04
C TYR A 57 2.36 -6.47 0.76
N LEU A 58 3.09 -6.34 1.88
CA LEU A 58 3.18 -5.10 2.66
C LEU A 58 4.63 -4.64 2.69
N ILE A 59 4.91 -3.50 2.07
CA ILE A 59 6.22 -2.84 2.07
C ILE A 59 6.35 -2.05 3.37
N LYS A 60 7.32 -2.42 4.24
CA LYS A 60 7.56 -1.79 5.55
C LYS A 60 8.94 -1.14 5.60
N GLY A 61 8.97 0.16 5.84
CA GLY A 61 10.20 0.94 5.78
C GLY A 61 10.84 0.91 4.39
N VAL A 62 12.14 1.15 4.31
CA VAL A 62 12.87 1.10 3.03
C VAL A 62 13.19 -0.36 2.70
N VAL A 63 12.50 -0.89 1.70
CA VAL A 63 12.72 -2.23 1.15
C VAL A 63 13.65 -2.11 -0.06
N THR A 64 14.80 -2.73 0.01
CA THR A 64 15.88 -2.54 -0.98
C THR A 64 16.06 -3.76 -1.88
N ILE A 65 16.10 -3.55 -3.18
CA ILE A 65 16.61 -4.49 -4.18
C ILE A 65 18.06 -4.11 -4.46
N PRO A 66 19.06 -4.84 -3.93
CA PRO A 66 20.45 -4.47 -4.05
C PRO A 66 21.04 -4.78 -5.44
N ASP A 67 22.29 -4.37 -5.67
CA ASP A 67 23.05 -4.75 -6.87
C ASP A 67 22.98 -6.27 -7.09
N SER A 68 22.86 -6.68 -8.33
CA SER A 68 22.78 -8.08 -8.81
C SER A 68 21.53 -8.87 -8.36
N ALA A 69 20.63 -8.28 -7.60
CA ALA A 69 19.35 -8.90 -7.25
C ALA A 69 18.25 -8.56 -8.25
N ILE A 70 17.38 -9.54 -8.51
CA ILE A 70 16.22 -9.38 -9.41
C ILE A 70 14.97 -9.77 -8.63
N VAL A 71 14.04 -8.83 -8.49
CA VAL A 71 12.71 -9.12 -7.92
C VAL A 71 11.69 -9.06 -9.04
N THR A 72 11.02 -10.19 -9.26
CA THR A 72 9.97 -10.34 -10.27
C THR A 72 8.60 -10.31 -9.61
N ILE A 73 7.71 -9.48 -10.13
CA ILE A 73 6.34 -9.31 -9.66
C ILE A 73 5.40 -9.77 -10.78
N PRO A 74 4.68 -10.88 -10.60
CA PRO A 74 3.75 -11.37 -11.62
C PRO A 74 2.53 -10.46 -11.80
N ALA A 75 1.91 -10.54 -12.98
CA ALA A 75 0.70 -9.80 -13.32
C ALA A 75 -0.44 -10.05 -12.31
N GLY A 76 -1.12 -8.97 -11.91
CA GLY A 76 -2.23 -8.99 -10.96
C GLY A 76 -1.82 -8.97 -9.49
N THR A 77 -0.53 -8.91 -9.18
CA THR A 77 -0.06 -8.80 -7.80
C THR A 77 -0.42 -7.43 -7.21
N VAL A 78 -0.83 -7.42 -5.94
CA VAL A 78 -1.10 -6.20 -5.17
C VAL A 78 -0.05 -6.05 -4.06
N LEU A 79 0.61 -4.91 -4.05
CA LEU A 79 1.56 -4.51 -3.01
C LEU A 79 1.04 -3.23 -2.34
N THR A 80 1.10 -3.20 -1.02
CA THR A 80 0.71 -2.02 -0.24
C THR A 80 1.91 -1.43 0.47
N GLY A 81 2.04 -0.12 0.45
CA GLY A 81 3.04 0.59 1.25
C GLY A 81 2.48 0.93 2.63
N GLN A 82 3.23 0.63 3.70
CA GLN A 82 2.80 0.92 5.06
C GLN A 82 3.00 2.41 5.39
N LYS A 83 1.92 3.12 5.73
CA LYS A 83 1.95 4.54 6.12
C LYS A 83 2.85 4.77 7.33
N ALA A 84 2.66 3.99 8.39
CA ALA A 84 3.36 4.18 9.66
C ALA A 84 4.89 4.10 9.56
N THR A 85 5.42 3.31 8.63
CA THR A 85 6.86 3.14 8.41
C THR A 85 7.38 3.81 7.15
N LYS A 86 6.53 4.61 6.48
CA LYS A 86 6.86 5.27 5.21
C LYS A 86 7.37 4.27 4.17
N GLY A 87 6.64 3.16 3.99
CA GLY A 87 7.06 2.05 3.12
C GLY A 87 7.55 2.55 1.76
N THR A 88 8.78 2.21 1.38
CA THR A 88 9.42 2.66 0.13
C THR A 88 10.11 1.48 -0.53
N LEU A 89 9.91 1.29 -1.83
CA LEU A 89 10.63 0.27 -2.60
C LEU A 89 11.80 0.92 -3.32
N LEU A 90 13.02 0.58 -2.93
CA LEU A 90 14.25 1.12 -3.48
C LEU A 90 15.00 0.08 -4.32
N VAL A 91 15.15 0.34 -5.61
CA VAL A 91 16.04 -0.41 -6.50
C VAL A 91 17.38 0.32 -6.56
N LYS A 92 18.46 -0.31 -6.08
CA LYS A 92 19.82 0.25 -6.16
C LYS A 92 20.44 0.03 -7.54
N PRO A 93 21.45 0.84 -7.90
CA PRO A 93 22.20 0.63 -9.16
C PRO A 93 22.67 -0.81 -9.31
N GLY A 94 22.29 -1.45 -10.44
CA GLY A 94 22.56 -2.86 -10.72
C GLY A 94 21.53 -3.87 -10.19
N GLY A 95 20.61 -3.45 -9.33
CA GLY A 95 19.40 -4.20 -8.98
C GLY A 95 18.34 -4.08 -10.08
N LYS A 96 17.36 -4.99 -10.11
CA LYS A 96 16.27 -4.98 -11.09
C LYS A 96 14.93 -5.25 -10.46
N LEU A 97 13.96 -4.42 -10.82
CA LEU A 97 12.54 -4.66 -10.55
C LEU A 97 11.85 -5.05 -11.85
N VAL A 98 11.38 -6.28 -11.95
CA VAL A 98 10.63 -6.78 -13.11
C VAL A 98 9.16 -6.88 -12.72
N ALA A 99 8.39 -5.83 -13.00
CA ALA A 99 6.96 -5.74 -12.74
C ALA A 99 6.24 -5.65 -14.09
N GLU A 100 5.96 -6.80 -14.68
CA GLU A 100 5.32 -6.91 -15.99
C GLU A 100 3.89 -7.41 -15.82
N GLY A 101 2.96 -6.46 -15.72
CA GLY A 101 1.53 -6.71 -15.70
C GLY A 101 0.94 -6.88 -17.11
N THR A 102 -0.36 -6.91 -17.18
CA THR A 102 -1.14 -6.85 -18.43
C THR A 102 -2.30 -5.88 -18.30
N ALA A 103 -2.90 -5.46 -19.41
CA ALA A 103 -4.09 -4.59 -19.36
C ALA A 103 -5.23 -5.21 -18.53
N ALA A 104 -5.40 -6.55 -18.60
CA ALA A 104 -6.44 -7.27 -17.85
C ALA A 104 -6.04 -7.57 -16.39
N LYS A 105 -4.74 -7.61 -16.09
CA LYS A 105 -4.19 -7.91 -14.76
C LYS A 105 -3.01 -6.96 -14.47
N PRO A 106 -3.29 -5.68 -14.23
CA PRO A 106 -2.22 -4.74 -13.86
C PRO A 106 -1.62 -5.12 -12.50
N ILE A 107 -0.37 -4.74 -12.30
CA ILE A 107 0.26 -4.80 -10.98
C ILE A 107 -0.10 -3.51 -10.26
N VAL A 108 -0.52 -3.60 -8.99
CA VAL A 108 -0.98 -2.44 -8.23
C VAL A 108 -0.11 -2.23 -7.00
N PHE A 109 0.49 -1.06 -6.91
CA PHE A 109 1.12 -0.54 -5.70
C PHE A 109 0.23 0.54 -5.11
N THR A 110 -0.20 0.40 -3.87
CA THR A 110 -1.18 1.31 -3.27
C THR A 110 -0.96 1.48 -1.77
N SER A 111 -1.78 2.29 -1.11
CA SER A 111 -1.75 2.49 0.34
C SER A 111 -2.26 1.26 1.10
N ASN A 112 -1.70 1.03 2.31
CA ASN A 112 -2.21 0.04 3.25
C ASN A 112 -3.41 0.53 4.08
N GLN A 113 -3.83 1.78 3.91
CA GLN A 113 -4.99 2.32 4.59
C GLN A 113 -6.29 1.70 4.05
N ALA A 114 -7.35 1.76 4.85
CA ALA A 114 -8.66 1.26 4.45
C ALA A 114 -9.20 2.01 3.22
N ILE A 115 -10.06 1.36 2.45
CA ILE A 115 -10.72 2.01 1.32
C ILE A 115 -11.56 3.18 1.86
N GLY A 116 -11.41 4.36 1.28
CA GLY A 116 -12.06 5.59 1.73
C GLY A 116 -11.21 6.44 2.70
N GLU A 117 -10.13 5.87 3.26
CA GLU A 117 -9.21 6.59 4.16
C GLU A 117 -7.81 6.76 3.55
N ARG A 118 -7.67 6.40 2.29
CA ARG A 118 -6.41 6.55 1.57
C ARG A 118 -6.21 7.98 1.16
N GLU A 119 -5.00 8.48 1.40
CA GLU A 119 -4.63 9.85 1.12
C GLU A 119 -3.33 9.91 0.31
N GLN A 120 -3.16 11.00 -0.40
CA GLN A 120 -1.89 11.39 -1.03
C GLN A 120 -0.76 11.33 0.00
N GLY A 121 0.36 10.71 -0.36
CA GLY A 121 1.51 10.63 0.54
C GLY A 121 1.42 9.55 1.62
N ASP A 122 0.55 8.56 1.49
CA ASP A 122 0.43 7.47 2.47
C ASP A 122 1.69 6.60 2.55
N TRP A 123 2.50 6.53 1.48
CA TRP A 123 3.72 5.74 1.44
C TRP A 123 4.76 6.33 0.49
N GLY A 124 6.01 5.85 0.58
CA GLY A 124 7.15 6.49 -0.08
C GLY A 124 7.25 6.28 -1.59
N GLY A 125 6.51 5.33 -2.17
CA GLY A 125 6.58 5.07 -3.60
C GLY A 125 7.70 4.13 -4.02
N ILE A 126 8.03 4.20 -5.31
CA ILE A 126 9.06 3.37 -5.95
C ILE A 126 10.21 4.28 -6.37
N VAL A 127 11.42 3.95 -5.95
CA VAL A 127 12.66 4.63 -6.33
C VAL A 127 13.53 3.65 -7.13
N MET A 128 13.80 3.97 -8.40
CA MET A 128 14.64 3.17 -9.28
C MET A 128 15.92 3.92 -9.61
N LEU A 129 17.06 3.35 -9.22
CA LEU A 129 18.38 3.95 -9.39
C LEU A 129 19.22 3.06 -10.30
N GLY A 130 19.81 3.66 -11.32
CA GLY A 130 20.66 3.00 -12.30
C GLY A 130 22.07 3.54 -12.31
N LYS A 131 22.84 3.08 -13.31
CA LYS A 131 24.26 3.40 -13.51
C LYS A 131 24.52 4.30 -14.72
N ALA A 132 23.46 4.79 -15.42
CA ALA A 132 23.62 5.62 -16.60
C ALA A 132 24.33 6.96 -16.29
N ASN A 133 24.73 7.68 -17.33
CA ASN A 133 25.46 8.94 -17.21
C ASN A 133 24.68 9.99 -16.43
N VAL A 134 25.39 10.72 -15.58
CA VAL A 134 24.88 11.88 -14.85
C VAL A 134 25.83 13.08 -15.00
N ASN A 135 25.30 14.28 -14.82
CA ASN A 135 26.03 15.55 -14.92
C ASN A 135 26.57 16.04 -13.57
N GLN A 136 26.32 15.31 -12.49
CA GLN A 136 26.76 15.63 -11.14
C GLN A 136 27.60 14.48 -10.59
N ASN A 137 28.67 14.79 -9.86
CA ASN A 137 29.48 13.77 -9.23
C ASN A 137 28.76 13.19 -8.01
N ASN A 138 28.61 11.86 -8.00
CA ASN A 138 28.06 11.08 -6.88
C ASN A 138 26.69 11.60 -6.34
N PRO A 139 25.68 11.81 -7.21
CA PRO A 139 24.36 12.26 -6.72
C PRO A 139 23.72 11.20 -5.85
N ALA A 140 22.87 11.64 -4.91
CA ALA A 140 22.11 10.78 -4.04
C ALA A 140 20.64 11.19 -4.01
N ILE A 141 19.76 10.25 -3.76
CA ILE A 141 18.33 10.52 -3.58
C ILE A 141 18.09 11.13 -2.20
N GLU A 142 17.28 12.16 -2.17
CA GLU A 142 16.87 12.83 -0.93
C GLU A 142 16.07 11.90 -0.02
N GLY A 143 16.16 12.14 1.30
CA GLY A 143 15.35 11.47 2.30
C GLY A 143 15.67 9.99 2.55
N ILE A 144 16.49 9.32 1.71
CA ILE A 144 16.90 7.93 1.89
C ILE A 144 18.16 7.86 2.76
N SER A 145 18.11 7.12 3.86
CA SER A 145 19.26 6.90 4.74
C SER A 145 19.48 5.39 4.96
N PRO A 146 20.73 4.88 4.82
CA PRO A 146 21.92 5.59 4.33
C PRO A 146 21.79 6.07 2.89
N ALA A 147 22.58 7.09 2.50
CA ALA A 147 22.50 7.72 1.19
C ALA A 147 22.48 6.70 0.04
N ALA A 148 21.51 6.85 -0.87
CA ALA A 148 21.36 6.02 -2.04
C ALA A 148 21.91 6.76 -3.27
N ASN A 149 23.18 6.54 -3.55
CA ASN A 149 23.88 7.13 -4.69
C ASN A 149 23.53 6.42 -6.00
N TYR A 150 23.62 7.14 -7.13
CA TYR A 150 23.26 6.62 -8.44
C TYR A 150 24.08 7.26 -9.57
N GLY A 151 24.02 6.63 -10.75
CA GLY A 151 24.64 7.14 -11.96
C GLY A 151 26.15 6.98 -12.04
N THR A 152 26.69 7.29 -13.20
CA THR A 152 28.14 7.36 -13.48
C THR A 152 28.46 8.76 -14.02
N PHE A 153 29.27 9.51 -13.28
CA PHE A 153 29.57 10.90 -13.61
C PHE A 153 30.37 11.01 -14.91
N ASN A 154 29.91 11.85 -15.83
CA ASN A 154 30.58 12.15 -17.12
C ASN A 154 31.02 10.92 -17.92
N SER A 155 30.26 9.81 -17.86
CA SER A 155 30.57 8.59 -18.60
C SER A 155 29.32 8.01 -19.26
N THR A 156 29.42 7.72 -20.54
CA THR A 156 28.37 7.08 -21.33
C THR A 156 28.44 5.54 -21.32
N ALA A 157 29.46 4.97 -20.66
CA ALA A 157 29.71 3.52 -20.66
C ALA A 157 28.53 2.69 -20.16
N ASN A 158 27.72 3.25 -19.26
CA ASN A 158 26.57 2.59 -18.64
C ASN A 158 25.21 3.12 -19.14
N ASN A 159 25.16 3.82 -20.27
CA ASN A 159 23.87 4.34 -20.77
C ASN A 159 22.87 3.25 -21.15
N ASN A 160 23.34 2.01 -21.34
CA ASN A 160 22.51 0.82 -21.54
C ASN A 160 22.11 0.15 -20.21
N ASP A 161 22.32 0.81 -19.07
CA ASP A 161 21.87 0.29 -17.77
C ASP A 161 20.41 -0.16 -17.82
N ASN A 162 20.14 -1.25 -17.10
CA ASN A 162 18.83 -1.87 -17.05
C ASN A 162 18.43 -2.08 -15.58
N SER A 163 17.58 -1.21 -15.09
CA SER A 163 17.00 -1.29 -13.74
C SER A 163 15.71 -2.12 -13.67
N GLY A 164 15.28 -2.71 -14.82
CA GLY A 164 14.14 -3.62 -14.88
C GLY A 164 13.02 -3.17 -15.83
N ILE A 165 11.80 -3.60 -15.51
CA ILE A 165 10.60 -3.38 -16.32
C ILE A 165 9.47 -2.92 -15.40
N LEU A 166 8.83 -1.80 -15.70
CA LEU A 166 7.51 -1.44 -15.20
C LEU A 166 6.55 -1.38 -16.37
N LYS A 167 5.64 -2.34 -16.47
CA LYS A 167 4.67 -2.40 -17.56
C LYS A 167 3.29 -2.79 -17.03
N TYR A 168 2.25 -2.03 -17.43
CA TYR A 168 0.92 -2.12 -16.87
C TYR A 168 0.93 -2.11 -15.32
N VAL A 169 1.53 -1.06 -14.78
CA VAL A 169 1.69 -0.84 -13.33
C VAL A 169 0.88 0.38 -12.92
N ARG A 170 0.14 0.27 -11.82
CA ARG A 170 -0.53 1.40 -11.16
C ARG A 170 0.17 1.70 -9.84
N ILE A 171 0.48 2.97 -9.60
CA ILE A 171 1.09 3.48 -8.37
C ILE A 171 0.13 4.51 -7.81
N GLU A 172 -0.40 4.27 -6.60
CA GLU A 172 -1.48 5.06 -6.03
C GLU A 172 -1.12 5.52 -4.61
N TYR A 173 -1.48 6.77 -4.25
CA TYR A 173 -1.34 7.36 -2.91
C TYR A 173 0.10 7.42 -2.42
N ALA A 174 1.06 7.45 -3.31
CA ALA A 174 2.49 7.47 -3.00
C ALA A 174 3.07 8.88 -3.08
N GLY A 175 4.32 9.02 -2.62
CA GLY A 175 5.04 10.30 -2.58
C GLY A 175 4.90 10.98 -1.23
N ILE A 176 5.85 10.73 -0.31
CA ILE A 176 5.77 11.21 1.07
C ILE A 176 6.99 12.04 1.43
N ALA A 177 6.78 13.09 2.23
CA ALA A 177 7.88 13.75 2.91
C ALA A 177 8.54 12.81 3.91
N LEU A 178 9.72 12.31 3.59
CA LEU A 178 10.52 11.44 4.47
C LEU A 178 11.07 12.22 5.67
N THR A 179 11.50 13.46 5.41
CA THR A 179 11.88 14.46 6.43
C THR A 179 11.42 15.84 5.95
N PRO A 180 11.40 16.90 6.78
CA PRO A 180 11.11 18.25 6.32
C PRO A 180 12.00 18.64 5.13
N ASN A 181 11.39 19.08 4.03
CA ASN A 181 12.03 19.44 2.76
C ASN A 181 12.78 18.29 2.03
N ASN A 182 12.48 17.03 2.38
CA ASN A 182 13.02 15.85 1.70
C ASN A 182 11.87 14.88 1.42
N GLU A 183 11.42 14.85 0.21
CA GLU A 183 10.28 14.04 -0.21
C GLU A 183 10.65 13.07 -1.31
N THR A 184 9.93 11.98 -1.39
CA THR A 184 9.94 11.08 -2.51
C THR A 184 8.68 11.28 -3.34
N ASN A 185 8.81 11.19 -4.65
CA ASN A 185 7.65 11.12 -5.54
C ASN A 185 7.11 9.70 -5.59
N ALA A 186 5.90 9.53 -6.12
CA ALA A 186 5.29 8.22 -6.30
C ALA A 186 6.17 7.27 -7.13
N LEU A 187 6.84 7.80 -8.16
CA LEU A 187 7.87 7.12 -8.95
C LEU A 187 9.06 8.05 -9.14
N THR A 188 10.20 7.69 -8.57
CA THR A 188 11.46 8.41 -8.73
C THR A 188 12.42 7.58 -9.57
N MET A 189 13.04 8.20 -10.58
CA MET A 189 13.98 7.55 -11.47
C MET A 189 15.30 8.34 -11.48
N GLY A 190 16.39 7.73 -11.01
CA GLY A 190 17.73 8.30 -11.00
C GLY A 190 18.69 7.50 -11.88
N ALA A 191 19.16 8.08 -12.99
CA ALA A 191 20.14 7.47 -13.91
C ALA A 191 19.77 6.04 -14.37
N ILE A 192 18.50 5.72 -14.52
CA ILE A 192 18.09 4.49 -15.19
C ILE A 192 18.47 4.61 -16.68
N GLY A 193 19.06 3.57 -17.24
CA GLY A 193 19.52 3.59 -18.63
C GLY A 193 18.45 3.13 -19.61
N ASN A 194 18.79 3.20 -20.90
CA ASN A 194 17.90 2.86 -22.01
C ASN A 194 17.58 1.36 -22.13
N GLY A 195 18.21 0.50 -21.34
CA GLY A 195 17.83 -0.90 -21.18
C GLY A 195 16.63 -1.10 -20.25
N THR A 196 16.20 -0.05 -19.52
CA THR A 196 15.03 -0.09 -18.62
C THR A 196 13.76 0.18 -19.41
N THR A 197 12.71 -0.59 -19.14
CA THR A 197 11.40 -0.40 -19.79
C THR A 197 10.41 0.22 -18.80
N ILE A 198 9.81 1.36 -19.18
CA ILE A 198 8.70 2.02 -18.47
C ILE A 198 7.58 2.22 -19.49
N ASP A 199 6.51 1.42 -19.37
CA ASP A 199 5.45 1.39 -20.37
C ASP A 199 4.08 1.13 -19.70
N TYR A 200 3.05 1.86 -20.08
CA TYR A 200 1.71 1.77 -19.48
C TYR A 200 1.72 1.89 -17.95
N VAL A 201 2.47 2.85 -17.41
CA VAL A 201 2.50 3.15 -15.98
C VAL A 201 1.53 4.29 -15.69
N GLN A 202 0.66 4.07 -14.71
CA GLN A 202 -0.28 5.06 -14.20
C GLN A 202 0.10 5.45 -12.78
N VAL A 203 0.26 6.75 -12.53
CA VAL A 203 0.45 7.33 -11.20
C VAL A 203 -0.77 8.16 -10.87
N THR A 204 -1.40 7.91 -9.72
CA THR A 204 -2.61 8.63 -9.27
C THR A 204 -2.54 8.93 -7.78
N TYR A 205 -3.11 10.06 -7.38
CA TYR A 205 -3.11 10.52 -6.00
C TYR A 205 -1.69 10.57 -5.41
N GLY A 206 -0.71 11.03 -6.21
CA GLY A 206 0.66 11.21 -5.77
C GLY A 206 0.87 12.49 -4.97
N GLY A 207 1.84 12.49 -4.05
CA GLY A 207 2.33 13.65 -3.32
C GLY A 207 3.38 14.42 -4.09
#